data_d929d323de886104f335161ef7e126c6
#
_entry.id   d929d323de886104f335161ef7e126c6
#
_cell.length_a   1.000
_cell.length_b   1.000
_cell.length_c   1.000
_cell.angle_alpha   90.00
_cell.angle_beta   90.00
_cell.angle_gamma   90.00
#
_symmetry.space_group_name_H-M   'P 1'
#
loop_
_entity.id
_entity.type
_entity.pdbx_description
1 polymer ?
#
loop_
_entity_poly.entity_id
_entity_poly.type
_entity_poly.pdbx_seq_one_letter_code
_entity_poly.pdbx_strand_id
1 'polypeptide(L)'
;MFRRSILKILGGSVVLPALFSTAVTAGDMPAPFDNPGDVKIALVRYLSTGDFFQAYLSGVETQAAALGVDLRVFDSRQDAALQSDMVDQAIALGVDGIVIQHGLTESMRDAAQRAVDAGIKVVAFDVNVENPAIPPIEQSDYL
;
A
#
# COMPACT_ATOMS: atom_id res chain seq x y z
N MET A 1 46.79 2.41 63.61
CA MET A 1 45.98 1.21 63.29
C MET A 1 44.79 1.66 62.39
N PHE A 2 44.94 1.59 61.09
CA PHE A 2 43.87 1.95 60.11
C PHE A 2 43.27 0.68 59.58
N ARG A 3 41.99 0.41 59.84
CA ARG A 3 41.22 -0.65 59.28
C ARG A 3 40.64 -0.16 57.94
N ARG A 4 41.09 -0.73 56.82
CA ARG A 4 40.51 -0.55 55.50
C ARG A 4 39.31 -1.46 55.36
N SER A 5 38.09 -0.89 55.29
CA SER A 5 36.86 -1.60 54.91
C SER A 5 36.80 -1.68 53.40
N ILE A 6 36.78 -2.91 52.85
CA ILE A 6 36.62 -3.18 51.44
C ILE A 6 35.11 -3.26 51.14
N LEU A 7 34.62 -2.27 50.39
CA LEU A 7 33.25 -2.26 49.91
C LEU A 7 33.15 -3.18 48.69
N LYS A 8 32.46 -4.31 48.84
CA LYS A 8 32.15 -5.20 47.73
C LYS A 8 30.98 -4.63 46.95
N ILE A 9 31.24 -4.16 45.70
CA ILE A 9 30.22 -3.76 44.76
C ILE A 9 29.72 -5.06 44.12
N LEU A 10 28.47 -5.45 44.43
CA LEU A 10 27.76 -6.49 43.68
C LEU A 10 27.34 -5.89 42.33
N GLY A 11 28.01 -6.31 41.26
CA GLY A 11 27.61 -6.02 39.90
C GLY A 11 26.38 -6.85 39.52
N GLY A 12 25.20 -6.24 39.60
CA GLY A 12 23.99 -6.81 39.04
C GLY A 12 24.02 -6.65 37.51
N SER A 13 24.22 -7.73 36.80
CA SER A 13 24.03 -7.73 35.34
C SER A 13 22.54 -7.62 35.02
N VAL A 14 22.13 -6.43 34.54
CA VAL A 14 20.80 -6.23 33.95
C VAL A 14 20.82 -6.86 32.55
N VAL A 15 20.22 -8.04 32.43
CA VAL A 15 19.94 -8.64 31.12
C VAL A 15 18.71 -7.93 30.55
N LEU A 16 18.91 -6.99 29.63
CA LEU A 16 17.82 -6.46 28.82
C LEU A 16 17.34 -7.59 27.89
N PRO A 17 16.02 -7.89 27.86
CA PRO A 17 15.49 -8.76 26.82
C PRO A 17 15.63 -8.05 25.48
N ALA A 18 16.44 -8.61 24.59
CA ALA A 18 16.48 -8.19 23.19
C ALA A 18 15.11 -8.51 22.57
N LEU A 19 14.33 -7.49 22.25
CA LEU A 19 13.15 -7.61 21.43
C LEU A 19 13.62 -7.99 20.02
N PHE A 20 13.62 -9.28 19.72
CA PHE A 20 13.80 -9.74 18.36
C PHE A 20 12.55 -9.35 17.57
N SER A 21 12.60 -8.20 16.89
CA SER A 21 11.70 -7.95 15.77
C SER A 21 12.05 -8.98 14.70
N THR A 22 11.23 -10.00 14.54
CA THR A 22 11.32 -10.90 13.40
C THR A 22 10.93 -10.07 12.18
N ALA A 23 11.90 -9.56 11.44
CA ALA A 23 11.65 -9.04 10.12
C ALA A 23 11.14 -10.22 9.27
N VAL A 24 9.91 -10.13 8.77
CA VAL A 24 9.41 -11.07 7.76
C VAL A 24 10.32 -10.89 6.55
N THR A 25 11.01 -11.96 6.18
CA THR A 25 11.85 -11.95 4.95
C THR A 25 10.96 -12.22 3.75
N ALA A 26 11.31 -11.70 2.58
CA ALA A 26 10.55 -11.90 1.35
C ALA A 26 10.27 -13.40 1.06
N GLY A 27 11.19 -14.29 1.44
CA GLY A 27 11.01 -15.73 1.31
C GLY A 27 9.95 -16.37 2.21
N ASP A 28 9.39 -15.62 3.19
CA ASP A 28 8.32 -16.10 4.07
C ASP A 28 6.93 -15.64 3.57
N MET A 29 6.87 -14.84 2.49
CA MET A 29 5.62 -14.37 1.91
C MET A 29 5.07 -15.39 0.91
N PRO A 30 3.73 -15.61 0.87
CA PRO A 30 3.15 -16.47 -0.15
C PRO A 30 3.21 -15.82 -1.54
N ALA A 31 3.25 -16.63 -2.60
CA ALA A 31 3.13 -16.14 -3.95
C ALA A 31 1.83 -15.30 -4.12
N PRO A 32 1.87 -14.20 -4.88
CA PRO A 32 2.95 -13.72 -5.73
C PRO A 32 3.97 -12.78 -5.04
N PHE A 33 3.94 -12.65 -3.71
CA PHE A 33 4.76 -11.70 -2.94
C PHE A 33 6.08 -12.30 -2.43
N ASP A 34 6.43 -13.51 -2.87
CA ASP A 34 7.64 -14.23 -2.47
C ASP A 34 8.93 -13.64 -3.06
N ASN A 35 8.80 -12.82 -4.12
CA ASN A 35 9.93 -12.09 -4.71
C ASN A 35 9.65 -10.58 -4.74
N PRO A 36 10.42 -9.77 -4.00
CA PRO A 36 10.25 -8.32 -4.01
C PRO A 36 10.39 -7.72 -5.42
N GLY A 37 9.43 -6.87 -5.80
CA GLY A 37 9.41 -6.19 -7.09
C GLY A 37 8.77 -6.96 -8.24
N ASP A 38 8.45 -8.25 -8.07
CA ASP A 38 7.74 -9.03 -9.10
C ASP A 38 6.30 -8.57 -9.27
N VAL A 39 5.66 -8.10 -8.19
CA VAL A 39 4.30 -7.54 -8.23
C VAL A 39 4.34 -6.04 -8.41
N LYS A 40 3.66 -5.54 -9.44
CA LYS A 40 3.56 -4.12 -9.78
C LYS A 40 2.13 -3.65 -9.59
N ILE A 41 1.94 -2.64 -8.77
CA ILE A 41 0.62 -2.05 -8.49
C ILE A 41 0.63 -0.57 -8.83
N ALA A 42 -0.42 -0.12 -9.52
CA ALA A 42 -0.69 1.31 -9.71
C ALA A 42 -1.78 1.76 -8.73
N LEU A 43 -1.52 2.86 -8.01
CA LEU A 43 -2.53 3.60 -7.27
C LEU A 43 -2.90 4.84 -8.07
N VAL A 44 -4.12 4.88 -8.61
CA VAL A 44 -4.64 6.00 -9.42
C VAL A 44 -5.61 6.80 -8.56
N ARG A 45 -5.17 7.99 -8.13
CA ARG A 45 -5.87 8.83 -7.16
C ARG A 45 -6.63 9.96 -7.83
N TYR A 46 -7.88 10.17 -7.39
CA TYR A 46 -8.67 11.36 -7.74
C TYR A 46 -8.51 12.46 -6.70
N LEU A 47 -8.58 12.10 -5.40
CA LEU A 47 -8.44 13.02 -4.27
C LEU A 47 -7.07 12.80 -3.59
N SER A 48 -6.35 13.89 -3.36
CA SER A 48 -4.99 13.83 -2.80
C SER A 48 -4.72 14.86 -1.69
N THR A 49 -5.65 15.79 -1.45
CA THR A 49 -5.47 16.89 -0.49
C THR A 49 -6.19 16.63 0.83
N GLY A 50 -5.58 17.05 1.94
CA GLY A 50 -6.09 16.87 3.29
C GLY A 50 -5.48 15.67 4.02
N ASP A 51 -5.57 15.70 5.35
CA ASP A 51 -4.88 14.75 6.24
C ASP A 51 -5.31 13.31 6.01
N PHE A 52 -6.58 13.07 5.73
CA PHE A 52 -7.09 11.73 5.41
C PHE A 52 -6.38 11.14 4.19
N PHE A 53 -6.30 11.89 3.08
CA PHE A 53 -5.69 11.38 1.85
C PHE A 53 -4.18 11.25 1.94
N GLN A 54 -3.53 12.03 2.79
CA GLN A 54 -2.10 11.87 3.09
C GLN A 54 -1.88 10.61 3.94
N ALA A 55 -2.69 10.39 4.97
CA ALA A 55 -2.63 9.18 5.79
C ALA A 55 -2.91 7.92 4.95
N TYR A 56 -3.92 7.97 4.07
CA TYR A 56 -4.23 6.88 3.13
C TYR A 56 -3.00 6.54 2.26
N LEU A 57 -2.38 7.54 1.62
CA LEU A 57 -1.20 7.31 0.79
C LEU A 57 -0.06 6.69 1.60
N SER A 58 0.24 7.26 2.78
CA SER A 58 1.28 6.75 3.66
C SER A 58 1.05 5.29 4.07
N GLY A 59 -0.23 4.92 4.34
CA GLY A 59 -0.61 3.54 4.63
C GLY A 59 -0.36 2.61 3.44
N VAL A 60 -0.75 3.02 2.22
CA VAL A 60 -0.52 2.24 1.00
C VAL A 60 0.97 2.06 0.73
N GLU A 61 1.77 3.12 0.83
CA GLU A 61 3.23 3.07 0.65
C GLU A 61 3.90 2.15 1.68
N THR A 62 3.49 2.25 2.94
CA THR A 62 4.00 1.39 4.01
C THR A 62 3.69 -0.07 3.74
N GLN A 63 2.46 -0.38 3.34
CA GLN A 63 2.05 -1.75 3.05
C GLN A 63 2.73 -2.29 1.79
N ALA A 64 2.86 -1.48 0.74
CA ALA A 64 3.58 -1.86 -0.49
C ALA A 64 5.05 -2.19 -0.19
N ALA A 65 5.71 -1.36 0.63
CA ALA A 65 7.09 -1.61 1.06
C ALA A 65 7.21 -2.90 1.88
N ALA A 66 6.27 -3.16 2.79
CA ALA A 66 6.25 -4.37 3.61
C ALA A 66 6.06 -5.64 2.78
N LEU A 67 5.30 -5.56 1.67
CA LEU A 67 5.05 -6.67 0.75
C LEU A 67 6.09 -6.77 -0.38
N GLY A 68 7.02 -5.83 -0.48
CA GLY A 68 7.99 -5.77 -1.59
C GLY A 68 7.35 -5.45 -2.95
N VAL A 69 6.23 -4.74 -2.98
CA VAL A 69 5.49 -4.36 -4.20
C VAL A 69 6.15 -3.15 -4.88
N ASP A 70 6.32 -3.19 -6.20
CA ASP A 70 6.65 -2.00 -7.01
C ASP A 70 5.40 -1.14 -7.17
N LEU A 71 5.25 -0.14 -6.29
CA LEU A 71 4.10 0.76 -6.28
C LEU A 71 4.33 1.97 -7.18
N ARG A 72 3.38 2.23 -8.09
CA ARG A 72 3.31 3.43 -8.92
C ARG A 72 2.13 4.29 -8.50
N VAL A 73 2.38 5.52 -8.10
CA VAL A 73 1.34 6.45 -7.66
C VAL A 73 1.09 7.50 -8.73
N PHE A 74 -0.17 7.60 -9.14
CA PHE A 74 -0.68 8.60 -10.08
C PHE A 74 -1.68 9.51 -9.34
N ASP A 75 -1.60 10.81 -9.57
CA ASP A 75 -2.46 11.81 -8.93
C ASP A 75 -3.09 12.71 -9.98
N SER A 76 -4.38 12.53 -10.24
CA SER A 76 -5.11 13.30 -11.24
C SER A 76 -5.54 14.69 -10.76
N ARG A 77 -5.37 15.01 -9.47
CA ARG A 77 -5.71 16.31 -8.88
C ARG A 77 -7.15 16.74 -9.18
N GLN A 78 -8.09 15.79 -9.06
CA GLN A 78 -9.53 15.97 -9.32
C GLN A 78 -9.87 16.22 -10.81
N ASP A 79 -8.98 15.87 -11.72
CA ASP A 79 -9.27 15.85 -13.14
C ASP A 79 -9.67 14.43 -13.56
N ALA A 80 -10.94 14.27 -13.95
CA ALA A 80 -11.50 12.96 -14.28
C ALA A 80 -10.98 12.42 -15.62
N ALA A 81 -10.69 13.27 -16.58
CA ALA A 81 -10.11 12.86 -17.85
C ALA A 81 -8.68 12.39 -17.64
N LEU A 82 -7.89 13.17 -16.89
CA LEU A 82 -6.53 12.80 -16.52
C LEU A 82 -6.49 11.50 -15.70
N GLN A 83 -7.47 11.28 -14.81
CA GLN A 83 -7.55 10.02 -14.06
C GLN A 83 -7.74 8.82 -15.00
N SER A 84 -8.61 8.93 -16.00
CA SER A 84 -8.81 7.90 -17.02
C SER A 84 -7.54 7.64 -17.81
N ASP A 85 -6.84 8.69 -18.24
CA ASP A 85 -5.56 8.58 -18.95
C ASP A 85 -4.48 7.91 -18.09
N MET A 86 -4.50 8.13 -16.78
CA MET A 86 -3.57 7.49 -15.83
C MET A 86 -3.84 5.99 -15.68
N VAL A 87 -5.10 5.55 -15.77
CA VAL A 87 -5.42 4.13 -15.86
C VAL A 87 -4.82 3.53 -17.13
N ASP A 88 -4.96 4.20 -18.27
CA ASP A 88 -4.37 3.74 -19.53
C ASP A 88 -2.83 3.70 -19.49
N GLN A 89 -2.20 4.67 -18.81
CA GLN A 89 -0.76 4.63 -18.56
C GLN A 89 -0.35 3.43 -17.69
N ALA A 90 -1.11 3.12 -16.65
CA ALA A 90 -0.85 1.95 -15.80
C ALA A 90 -0.98 0.65 -16.60
N ILE A 91 -2.00 0.54 -17.47
CA ILE A 91 -2.15 -0.60 -18.40
C ILE A 91 -0.91 -0.72 -19.31
N ALA A 92 -0.47 0.39 -19.90
CA ALA A 92 0.69 0.42 -20.79
C ALA A 92 2.01 0.06 -20.07
N LEU A 93 2.13 0.32 -18.78
CA LEU A 93 3.26 -0.08 -17.93
C LEU A 93 3.27 -1.57 -17.58
N GLY A 94 2.19 -2.29 -17.88
CA GLY A 94 2.07 -3.71 -17.58
C GLY A 94 2.06 -4.01 -16.10
N VAL A 95 1.26 -3.26 -15.33
CA VAL A 95 1.07 -3.53 -13.90
C VAL A 95 0.17 -4.75 -13.70
N ASP A 96 0.33 -5.45 -12.58
CA ASP A 96 -0.50 -6.62 -12.23
C ASP A 96 -1.82 -6.21 -11.60
N GLY A 97 -1.86 -5.04 -10.97
CA GLY A 97 -3.06 -4.52 -10.33
C GLY A 97 -3.16 -3.00 -10.37
N ILE A 98 -4.40 -2.52 -10.36
CA ILE A 98 -4.72 -1.09 -10.28
C ILE A 98 -5.69 -0.87 -9.12
N VAL A 99 -5.35 0.08 -8.24
CA VAL A 99 -6.27 0.62 -7.24
C VAL A 99 -6.77 1.97 -7.73
N ILE A 100 -8.06 2.07 -8.02
CA ILE A 100 -8.73 3.34 -8.36
C ILE A 100 -9.26 3.94 -7.06
N GLN A 101 -8.73 5.10 -6.67
CA GLN A 101 -9.08 5.76 -5.43
C GLN A 101 -9.92 6.98 -5.73
N HIS A 102 -11.22 6.92 -5.38
CA HIS A 102 -12.24 7.90 -5.72
C HIS A 102 -12.34 8.13 -7.23
N GLY A 103 -13.18 9.05 -7.63
CA GLY A 103 -13.40 9.41 -9.03
C GLY A 103 -14.87 9.57 -9.36
N LEU A 104 -15.15 9.86 -10.61
CA LEU A 104 -16.51 9.91 -11.13
C LEU A 104 -16.84 8.57 -11.79
N THR A 105 -17.96 7.96 -11.39
CA THR A 105 -18.42 6.67 -11.94
C THR A 105 -18.41 6.66 -13.46
N GLU A 106 -18.89 7.73 -14.10
CA GLU A 106 -18.99 7.84 -15.55
C GLU A 106 -17.62 7.76 -16.26
N SER A 107 -16.59 8.41 -15.69
CA SER A 107 -15.24 8.39 -16.29
C SER A 107 -14.46 7.13 -15.96
N MET A 108 -14.71 6.54 -14.79
CA MET A 108 -13.96 5.37 -14.33
C MET A 108 -14.55 4.05 -14.82
N ARG A 109 -15.82 4.00 -15.20
CA ARG A 109 -16.46 2.76 -15.71
C ARG A 109 -15.69 2.18 -16.88
N ASP A 110 -15.48 2.98 -17.92
CA ASP A 110 -14.83 2.53 -19.15
C ASP A 110 -13.32 2.30 -18.94
N ALA A 111 -12.67 3.15 -18.10
CA ALA A 111 -11.26 2.99 -17.77
C ALA A 111 -11.02 1.68 -17.00
N ALA A 112 -11.85 1.39 -16.00
CA ALA A 112 -11.77 0.16 -15.24
C ALA A 112 -12.04 -1.07 -16.11
N GLN A 113 -13.00 -0.99 -17.06
CA GLN A 113 -13.27 -2.07 -18.00
C GLN A 113 -12.04 -2.35 -18.86
N ARG A 114 -11.37 -1.32 -19.41
CA ARG A 114 -10.14 -1.52 -20.19
C ARG A 114 -9.03 -2.22 -19.40
N ALA A 115 -8.89 -1.90 -18.11
CA ALA A 115 -7.92 -2.58 -17.26
C ALA A 115 -8.26 -4.06 -17.04
N VAL A 116 -9.54 -4.38 -16.82
CA VAL A 116 -10.03 -5.78 -16.72
C VAL A 116 -9.80 -6.53 -18.03
N ASP A 117 -10.10 -5.92 -19.17
CA ASP A 117 -9.91 -6.52 -20.50
C ASP A 117 -8.43 -6.80 -20.81
N ALA A 118 -7.54 -5.99 -20.24
CA ALA A 118 -6.10 -6.21 -20.28
C ALA A 118 -5.60 -7.30 -19.30
N GLY A 119 -6.50 -7.92 -18.53
CA GLY A 119 -6.16 -8.96 -17.56
C GLY A 119 -5.64 -8.46 -16.23
N ILE A 120 -5.70 -7.15 -15.99
CA ILE A 120 -5.21 -6.51 -14.76
C ILE A 120 -6.26 -6.64 -13.65
N LYS A 121 -5.81 -6.90 -12.42
CA LYS A 121 -6.69 -6.90 -11.25
C LYS A 121 -7.03 -5.47 -10.85
N VAL A 122 -8.31 -5.17 -10.69
CA VAL A 122 -8.77 -3.82 -10.34
C VAL A 122 -9.50 -3.83 -9.01
N VAL A 123 -9.18 -2.86 -8.16
CA VAL A 123 -9.89 -2.55 -6.93
C VAL A 123 -10.36 -1.10 -7.01
N ALA A 124 -11.64 -0.86 -6.76
CA ALA A 124 -12.24 0.47 -6.71
C ALA A 124 -12.52 0.84 -5.24
N PHE A 125 -11.88 1.91 -4.76
CA PHE A 125 -12.03 2.43 -3.41
C PHE A 125 -12.81 3.76 -3.44
N ASP A 126 -13.93 3.81 -2.73
CA ASP A 126 -14.86 4.95 -2.68
C ASP A 126 -15.30 5.45 -4.08
N VAL A 127 -15.43 4.55 -5.03
CA VAL A 127 -16.04 4.79 -6.34
C VAL A 127 -16.68 3.50 -6.85
N ASN A 128 -17.94 3.59 -7.26
CA ASN A 128 -18.62 2.46 -7.90
C ASN A 128 -18.43 2.55 -9.43
N VAL A 129 -17.63 1.67 -9.97
CA VAL A 129 -17.37 1.60 -11.42
C VAL A 129 -18.43 0.78 -12.18
N GLU A 130 -19.48 0.34 -11.47
CA GLU A 130 -20.61 -0.44 -12.03
C GLU A 130 -20.16 -1.67 -12.83
N ASN A 131 -19.07 -2.30 -12.41
CA ASN A 131 -18.54 -3.50 -13.04
C ASN A 131 -18.64 -4.68 -12.06
N PRO A 132 -19.34 -5.77 -12.41
CA PRO A 132 -19.53 -6.92 -11.51
C PRO A 132 -18.21 -7.65 -11.19
N ALA A 133 -17.17 -7.47 -12.00
CA ALA A 133 -15.84 -8.02 -11.74
C ALA A 133 -15.01 -7.16 -10.75
N ILE A 134 -15.50 -5.97 -10.41
CA ILE A 134 -14.82 -5.00 -9.55
C ILE A 134 -15.79 -4.57 -8.46
N PRO A 135 -15.90 -5.31 -7.34
CA PRO A 135 -16.73 -4.89 -6.23
C PRO A 135 -16.18 -3.57 -5.65
N PRO A 136 -17.05 -2.60 -5.38
CA PRO A 136 -16.62 -1.37 -4.71
C PRO A 136 -16.20 -1.68 -3.28
N ILE A 137 -15.15 -1.03 -2.84
CA ILE A 137 -14.71 -1.01 -1.43
C ILE A 137 -14.94 0.41 -0.94
N GLU A 138 -15.79 0.57 0.05
CA GLU A 138 -16.14 1.87 0.61
C GLU A 138 -15.46 2.11 1.96
N GLN A 139 -15.25 3.37 2.31
CA GLN A 139 -14.66 3.72 3.61
C GLN A 139 -15.50 3.19 4.78
N SER A 140 -16.83 3.13 4.61
CA SER A 140 -17.76 2.58 5.61
C SER A 140 -17.53 1.10 5.91
N ASP A 141 -16.88 0.35 5.02
CA ASP A 141 -16.61 -1.08 5.21
C ASP A 141 -15.52 -1.34 6.27
N TYR A 142 -14.83 -0.29 6.71
CA TYR A 142 -13.73 -0.36 7.68
C TYR A 142 -14.03 0.33 9.03
N LEU A 143 -15.21 0.89 9.19
CA LEU A 143 -15.65 1.56 10.42
C LEU A 143 -16.65 0.69 11.20
#